data_4e648db9ab77d1db70a1806a8e9eb235
#
_entry.id   4e648db9ab77d1db70a1806a8e9eb235
#
_cell.length_a   1.000
_cell.length_b   1.000
_cell.length_c   1.000
_cell.angle_alpha   90.00
_cell.angle_beta   90.00
_cell.angle_gamma   90.00
#
_symmetry.space_group_name_H-M   'P 1'
#
loop_
_entity.id
_entity.type
_entity.pdbx_description
1 polymer ?
#
loop_
_entity_poly.entity_id
_entity_poly.type
_entity_poly.pdbx_seq_one_letter_code
_entity_poly.pdbx_strand_id
1 'polypeptide(L)'
;EPNLQTKICSHLYKFASSSIDISDGLIQDLSHLTALNKLGAFIDIKKLPFSNNTKKLIKSNKINIKDIFSSGDDYQILFTSKKKNRSKIINLSNLLSIKISRIGHINNKDNIILKFEDSKITYKEGKMGYTHNF
;
A
#
# COMPACT_ATOMS: atom_id res chain seq x y z
N GLU A 1 4.70 26.06 -4.77
CA GLU A 1 4.88 25.47 -3.46
C GLU A 1 5.18 23.97 -3.59
N PRO A 2 6.34 23.50 -3.14
CA PRO A 2 6.62 22.07 -3.24
C PRO A 2 5.66 21.31 -2.33
N ASN A 3 4.97 20.34 -2.88
CA ASN A 3 4.10 19.49 -2.07
C ASN A 3 4.93 18.51 -1.25
N LEU A 4 4.28 17.82 -0.31
CA LEU A 4 4.94 16.90 0.60
C LEU A 4 5.61 15.73 -0.14
N GLN A 5 5.04 15.32 -1.27
CA GLN A 5 5.58 14.22 -2.06
C GLN A 5 6.89 14.59 -2.73
N THR A 6 7.04 15.83 -3.17
CA THR A 6 8.29 16.31 -3.74
C THR A 6 9.40 16.25 -2.69
N LYS A 7 9.09 16.64 -1.45
CA LYS A 7 10.05 16.56 -0.35
C LYS A 7 10.48 15.13 -0.07
N ILE A 8 9.53 14.19 -0.03
CA ILE A 8 9.86 12.80 0.29
C ILE A 8 10.62 12.13 -0.85
N CYS A 9 10.31 12.46 -2.10
CA CYS A 9 11.02 11.88 -3.25
C CYS A 9 12.51 12.15 -3.21
N SER A 10 12.93 13.33 -2.74
CA SER A 10 14.36 13.66 -2.64
C SER A 10 15.11 12.79 -1.64
N HIS A 11 14.39 12.13 -0.72
CA HIS A 11 14.99 11.26 0.31
C HIS A 11 14.77 9.78 0.03
N LEU A 12 13.75 9.41 -0.76
CA LEU A 12 13.38 8.02 -0.97
C LEU A 12 14.49 7.19 -1.60
N TYR A 13 15.29 7.79 -2.49
CA TYR A 13 16.37 7.04 -3.15
C TYR A 13 17.36 6.42 -2.16
N LYS A 14 17.42 6.95 -0.94
CA LYS A 14 18.32 6.42 0.10
C LYS A 14 17.81 5.14 0.73
N PHE A 15 16.49 4.93 0.72
CA PHE A 15 15.85 3.84 1.48
C PHE A 15 15.03 2.91 0.62
N ALA A 16 14.46 3.40 -0.46
CA ALA A 16 13.51 2.63 -1.25
C ALA A 16 14.24 1.65 -2.17
N SER A 17 13.79 0.40 -2.16
CA SER A 17 14.20 -0.60 -3.16
C SER A 17 13.46 -0.39 -4.46
N SER A 18 12.22 0.05 -4.38
CA SER A 18 11.38 0.40 -5.52
C SER A 18 10.31 1.40 -5.08
N SER A 19 9.81 2.18 -6.02
CA SER A 19 8.75 3.15 -5.74
C SER A 19 7.89 3.38 -6.98
N ILE A 20 6.63 3.75 -6.74
CA ILE A 20 5.69 4.07 -7.81
C ILE A 20 4.66 5.06 -7.28
N ASP A 21 4.27 6.03 -8.11
CA ASP A 21 3.15 6.91 -7.79
C ASP A 21 1.84 6.14 -7.93
N ILE A 22 0.95 6.30 -6.96
CA ILE A 22 -0.36 5.67 -7.05
C ILE A 22 -1.24 6.56 -7.93
N SER A 23 -1.61 6.04 -9.09
CA SER A 23 -2.42 6.74 -10.07
C SER A 23 -3.70 6.00 -10.42
N ASP A 24 -3.61 4.69 -10.61
CA ASP A 24 -4.74 3.83 -11.01
C ASP A 24 -5.40 3.15 -9.81
N GLY A 25 -4.79 3.27 -8.65
CA GLY A 25 -5.23 2.61 -7.43
C GLY A 25 -4.15 1.74 -6.83
N LEU A 26 -4.23 1.51 -5.54
CA LEU A 26 -3.18 0.82 -4.79
C LEU A 26 -2.89 -0.58 -5.35
N ILE A 27 -3.93 -1.39 -5.57
CA ILE A 27 -3.74 -2.79 -6.00
C ILE A 27 -3.10 -2.85 -7.38
N GLN A 28 -3.61 -2.07 -8.30
CA GLN A 28 -3.12 -2.09 -9.68
C GLN A 28 -1.69 -1.61 -9.77
N ASP A 29 -1.36 -0.52 -9.09
CA ASP A 29 -0.01 0.01 -9.09
C ASP A 29 0.96 -0.91 -8.36
N LEU A 30 0.53 -1.54 -7.26
CA LEU A 30 1.32 -2.54 -6.56
C LEU A 30 1.57 -3.75 -7.46
N SER A 31 0.58 -4.19 -8.22
CA SER A 31 0.74 -5.32 -9.12
C SER A 31 1.76 -5.04 -10.23
N HIS A 32 1.80 -3.81 -10.75
CA HIS A 32 2.83 -3.41 -11.71
C HIS A 32 4.22 -3.48 -11.08
N LEU A 33 4.34 -3.00 -9.86
CA LEU A 33 5.62 -2.97 -9.16
C LEU A 33 6.13 -4.38 -8.84
N THR A 34 5.26 -5.29 -8.47
CA THR A 34 5.64 -6.67 -8.11
C THR A 34 5.82 -7.58 -9.33
N ALA A 35 5.04 -7.36 -10.37
CA ALA A 35 5.07 -8.23 -11.56
C ALA A 35 6.41 -8.20 -12.28
N LEU A 36 7.09 -7.06 -12.30
CA LEU A 36 8.39 -6.92 -12.95
C LEU A 36 9.43 -7.90 -12.40
N ASN A 37 9.32 -8.26 -11.13
CA ASN A 37 10.26 -9.14 -10.45
C ASN A 37 9.63 -10.49 -10.07
N LYS A 38 8.42 -10.77 -10.54
CA LYS A 38 7.65 -11.98 -10.22
C LYS A 38 7.48 -12.16 -8.72
N LEU A 39 7.24 -11.07 -8.03
CA LEU A 39 7.03 -11.04 -6.59
C LEU A 39 5.55 -10.95 -6.26
N GLY A 40 5.23 -11.13 -5.00
CA GLY A 40 3.91 -10.90 -4.45
C GLY A 40 3.98 -9.93 -3.28
N ALA A 41 2.84 -9.68 -2.67
CA ALA A 41 2.76 -8.79 -1.52
C ALA A 41 1.64 -9.22 -0.58
N PHE A 42 1.80 -8.88 0.68
CA PHE A 42 0.78 -9.03 1.71
C PHE A 42 0.49 -7.65 2.27
N ILE A 43 -0.77 -7.23 2.21
CA ILE A 43 -1.20 -5.91 2.68
C ILE A 43 -2.22 -6.10 3.80
N ASP A 44 -1.98 -5.45 4.92
CA ASP A 44 -2.94 -5.38 6.02
C ASP A 44 -3.77 -4.11 5.86
N ILE A 45 -5.04 -4.28 5.47
CA ILE A 45 -5.94 -3.15 5.18
C ILE A 45 -6.10 -2.23 6.39
N LYS A 46 -6.02 -2.77 7.61
CA LYS A 46 -6.13 -1.95 8.82
C LYS A 46 -5.01 -0.94 8.97
N LYS A 47 -3.86 -1.20 8.36
CA LYS A 47 -2.69 -0.32 8.43
C LYS A 47 -2.68 0.75 7.36
N LEU A 48 -3.60 0.70 6.41
CA LEU A 48 -3.72 1.73 5.39
C LEU A 48 -4.16 3.04 6.03
N PRO A 49 -3.64 4.18 5.54
CA PRO A 49 -3.92 5.48 6.14
C PRO A 49 -5.29 6.04 5.72
N PHE A 50 -6.34 5.27 5.92
CA PHE A 50 -7.71 5.73 5.67
C PHE A 50 -8.21 6.62 6.81
N SER A 51 -9.11 7.53 6.50
CA SER A 51 -9.83 8.28 7.52
C SER A 51 -10.69 7.33 8.36
N ASN A 52 -11.05 7.76 9.57
CA ASN A 52 -11.92 6.98 10.44
C ASN A 52 -13.29 6.72 9.79
N ASN A 53 -13.82 7.70 9.05
CA ASN A 53 -15.08 7.54 8.34
C ASN A 53 -14.99 6.46 7.27
N THR A 54 -13.91 6.46 6.49
CA THR A 54 -13.68 5.44 5.47
C THR A 54 -13.59 4.05 6.10
N LYS A 55 -12.88 3.92 7.23
CA LYS A 55 -12.77 2.65 7.94
C LYS A 55 -14.11 2.14 8.42
N LYS A 56 -14.98 3.03 8.94
CA LYS A 56 -16.33 2.68 9.35
C LYS A 56 -17.20 2.21 8.18
N LEU A 57 -17.07 2.87 7.03
CA LEU A 57 -17.82 2.49 5.83
C LEU A 57 -17.40 1.13 5.32
N ILE A 58 -16.11 0.80 5.38
CA ILE A 58 -15.61 -0.52 5.03
C ILE A 58 -16.20 -1.58 5.95
N LYS A 59 -16.17 -1.34 7.27
CA LYS A 59 -16.72 -2.29 8.26
C LYS A 59 -18.20 -2.54 8.08
N SER A 60 -18.96 -1.52 7.68
CA SER A 60 -20.40 -1.64 7.50
C SER A 60 -20.79 -2.16 6.12
N ASN A 61 -19.82 -2.52 5.28
CA ASN A 61 -20.01 -2.97 3.90
C ASN A 61 -20.71 -1.94 3.01
N LYS A 62 -20.68 -0.66 3.39
CA LYS A 62 -21.29 0.40 2.57
C LYS A 62 -20.36 0.83 1.43
N ILE A 63 -19.07 0.58 1.54
CA ILE A 63 -18.11 0.79 0.48
C ILE A 63 -17.43 -0.54 0.19
N ASN A 64 -17.39 -0.93 -1.08
CA ASN A 64 -16.67 -2.11 -1.49
C ASN A 64 -15.16 -1.82 -1.41
N ILE A 65 -14.41 -2.70 -0.76
CA ILE A 65 -12.95 -2.59 -0.65
C ILE A 65 -12.31 -2.44 -2.01
N LYS A 66 -12.80 -3.15 -3.02
CA LYS A 66 -12.30 -3.08 -4.38
C LYS A 66 -12.37 -1.65 -4.93
N ASP A 67 -13.46 -0.95 -4.68
CA ASP A 67 -13.65 0.42 -5.16
C ASP A 67 -12.68 1.38 -4.49
N ILE A 68 -12.37 1.16 -3.22
CA ILE A 68 -11.40 1.99 -2.49
C ILE A 68 -10.02 1.82 -3.11
N PHE A 69 -9.62 0.59 -3.40
CA PHE A 69 -8.30 0.30 -3.94
C PHE A 69 -8.16 0.66 -5.42
N SER A 70 -9.24 0.83 -6.12
CA SER A 70 -9.23 1.27 -7.52
C SER A 70 -9.35 2.79 -7.66
N SER A 71 -9.61 3.51 -6.57
CA SER A 71 -9.72 4.97 -6.58
C SER A 71 -8.34 5.60 -6.50
N GLY A 72 -8.01 6.43 -7.47
CA GLY A 72 -6.75 7.15 -7.50
C GLY A 72 -6.89 8.62 -7.10
N ASP A 73 -7.83 8.95 -6.23
CA ASP A 73 -8.18 10.34 -5.93
C ASP A 73 -7.08 11.11 -5.22
N ASP A 74 -6.27 10.43 -4.38
CA ASP A 74 -5.21 11.08 -3.62
C ASP A 74 -3.86 10.76 -4.22
N TYR A 75 -3.05 11.80 -4.34
CA TYR A 75 -1.70 11.65 -4.85
C TYR A 75 -0.80 11.06 -3.77
N GLN A 76 -0.44 9.80 -3.93
CA GLN A 76 0.36 9.07 -2.95
C GLN A 76 1.50 8.32 -3.63
N ILE A 77 2.53 8.05 -2.85
CA ILE A 77 3.67 7.26 -3.31
C ILE A 77 3.70 5.96 -2.53
N LEU A 78 3.80 4.86 -3.26
CA LEU A 78 4.02 3.53 -2.69
C LEU A 78 5.48 3.16 -2.90
N PHE A 79 6.14 2.70 -1.86
CA PHE A 79 7.52 2.24 -2.00
C PHE A 79 7.78 1.02 -1.15
N THR A 80 8.80 0.27 -1.54
CA THR A 80 9.31 -0.86 -0.77
C THR A 80 10.67 -0.53 -0.20
N SER A 81 11.00 -1.13 0.92
CA SER A 81 12.29 -0.89 1.56
C SER A 81 12.70 -2.11 2.38
N LYS A 82 14.00 -2.27 2.55
CA LYS A 82 14.54 -3.33 3.39
C LYS A 82 14.20 -3.07 4.85
N LYS A 83 13.97 -4.16 5.59
CA LYS A 83 13.63 -4.10 7.01
C LYS A 83 14.64 -3.29 7.83
N LYS A 84 15.91 -3.35 7.47
CA LYS A 84 16.98 -2.62 8.19
C LYS A 84 16.79 -1.10 8.13
N ASN A 85 16.01 -0.60 7.19
CA ASN A 85 15.80 0.84 7.01
C ASN A 85 14.59 1.38 7.79
N ARG A 86 13.89 0.55 8.57
CA ARG A 86 12.66 0.98 9.28
C ARG A 86 12.88 2.18 10.18
N SER A 87 13.96 2.14 11.00
CA SER A 87 14.26 3.25 11.90
C SER A 87 14.53 4.54 11.14
N LYS A 88 15.25 4.45 10.04
CA LYS A 88 15.58 5.61 9.19
C LYS A 88 14.32 6.20 8.56
N ILE A 89 13.38 5.35 8.15
CA ILE A 89 12.13 5.79 7.56
C ILE A 89 11.26 6.49 8.61
N ILE A 90 11.18 5.94 9.82
CA ILE A 90 10.45 6.56 10.92
C ILE A 90 11.05 7.94 11.25
N ASN A 91 12.36 8.04 11.32
CA ASN A 91 13.03 9.31 11.57
C ASN A 91 12.76 10.33 10.45
N LEU A 92 12.76 9.88 9.20
CA LEU A 92 12.44 10.74 8.07
C LEU A 92 11.00 11.25 8.13
N SER A 93 10.07 10.37 8.46
CA SER A 93 8.66 10.72 8.64
C SER A 93 8.51 11.83 9.68
N ASN A 94 9.19 11.69 10.82
CA ASN A 94 9.14 12.70 11.88
C ASN A 94 9.83 14.01 11.46
N LEU A 95 10.96 13.91 10.81
CA LEU A 95 11.73 15.09 10.37
C LEU A 95 10.94 15.94 9.37
N LEU A 96 10.27 15.29 8.42
CA LEU A 96 9.53 15.99 7.37
C LEU A 96 8.07 16.25 7.75
N SER A 97 7.61 15.76 8.90
CA SER A 97 6.20 15.81 9.31
C SER A 97 5.27 15.22 8.24
N ILE A 98 5.71 14.15 7.59
CA ILE A 98 4.93 13.42 6.58
C ILE A 98 4.60 12.05 7.15
N LYS A 99 3.32 11.67 7.07
CA LYS A 99 2.90 10.35 7.52
C LYS A 99 3.37 9.29 6.54
N ILE A 100 4.17 8.35 7.01
CA ILE A 100 4.59 7.17 6.26
C ILE A 100 4.06 5.96 7.00
N SER A 101 3.25 5.16 6.33
CA SER A 101 2.60 4.01 6.93
C SER A 101 3.15 2.72 6.35
N ARG A 102 3.57 1.80 7.24
CA ARG A 102 3.94 0.46 6.81
C ARG A 102 2.67 -0.36 6.66
N ILE A 103 2.35 -0.75 5.44
CA ILE A 103 1.08 -1.40 5.14
C ILE A 103 1.19 -2.90 4.88
N GLY A 104 2.42 -3.42 4.75
CA GLY A 104 2.60 -4.83 4.50
C GLY A 104 4.03 -5.17 4.14
N HIS A 105 4.19 -6.25 3.41
CA HIS A 105 5.53 -6.70 3.00
C HIS A 105 5.47 -7.37 1.62
N ILE A 106 6.62 -7.42 0.97
CA ILE A 106 6.82 -8.11 -0.30
C ILE A 106 7.23 -9.55 -0.01
N ASN A 107 6.74 -10.48 -0.81
CA ASN A 107 7.11 -11.89 -0.73
C ASN A 107 7.34 -12.43 -2.15
N ASN A 108 7.60 -13.74 -2.25
CA ASN A 108 7.89 -14.40 -3.53
C ASN A 108 6.74 -15.30 -4.00
N LYS A 109 5.51 -15.00 -3.61
CA LYS A 109 4.35 -15.86 -3.88
C LYS A 109 3.60 -15.54 -5.16
N ASP A 110 4.01 -14.51 -5.88
CA ASP A 110 3.43 -14.14 -7.17
C ASP A 110 1.93 -13.82 -7.11
N ASN A 111 1.47 -13.32 -5.98
CA ASN A 111 0.11 -12.81 -5.82
C ASN A 111 0.08 -11.71 -4.77
N ILE A 112 -1.00 -10.95 -4.75
CA ILE A 112 -1.22 -9.92 -3.74
C ILE A 112 -2.35 -10.39 -2.84
N ILE A 113 -2.09 -10.45 -1.54
CA ILE A 113 -3.08 -10.81 -0.55
C ILE A 113 -3.42 -9.57 0.27
N LEU A 114 -4.70 -9.25 0.35
CA LEU A 114 -5.23 -8.17 1.16
C LEU A 114 -5.95 -8.79 2.35
N LYS A 115 -5.49 -8.49 3.55
CA LYS A 115 -6.11 -8.99 4.77
C LYS A 115 -6.97 -7.91 5.41
N PHE A 116 -8.22 -8.23 5.71
CA PHE A 116 -9.11 -7.38 6.46
C PHE A 116 -9.89 -8.24 7.46
N GLU A 117 -9.56 -8.11 8.75
CA GLU A 117 -10.14 -8.93 9.83
C GLU A 117 -9.99 -10.41 9.52
N ASP A 118 -11.09 -11.14 9.36
CA ASP A 118 -11.08 -12.57 9.09
C ASP A 118 -11.13 -12.90 7.60
N SER A 119 -11.14 -11.87 6.75
CA SER A 119 -11.25 -12.03 5.31
C SER A 119 -9.92 -11.80 4.62
N LYS A 120 -9.67 -12.56 3.57
CA LYS A 120 -8.53 -12.36 2.68
C LYS A 120 -9.03 -12.25 1.25
N ILE A 121 -8.48 -11.29 0.53
CA ILE A 121 -8.76 -11.10 -0.89
C ILE A 121 -7.45 -11.36 -1.62
N THR A 122 -7.48 -12.26 -2.61
CA THR A 122 -6.32 -12.57 -3.42
C THR A 122 -6.48 -11.91 -4.79
N TYR A 123 -5.45 -11.19 -5.19
CA TYR A 123 -5.37 -10.57 -6.51
C TYR A 123 -4.21 -11.17 -7.28
N LYS A 124 -4.49 -11.64 -8.49
CA LYS A 124 -3.46 -12.20 -9.37
C LYS A 124 -3.83 -11.91 -10.82
N GLU A 125 -2.92 -11.30 -11.56
CA GLU A 125 -3.07 -11.05 -13.00
C GLU A 125 -4.40 -10.37 -13.36
N GLY A 126 -4.80 -9.37 -12.57
CA GLY A 126 -6.04 -8.63 -12.82
C GLY A 126 -7.30 -9.29 -12.29
N LYS A 127 -7.19 -10.44 -11.62
CA LYS A 127 -8.33 -11.17 -11.07
C LYS A 127 -8.34 -11.09 -9.55
N MET A 128 -9.51 -10.91 -8.97
CA MET A 128 -9.71 -10.92 -7.53
C MET A 128 -10.48 -12.14 -7.09
N GLY A 129 -10.01 -12.78 -6.02
CA GLY A 129 -10.71 -13.87 -5.37
C GLY A 129 -10.87 -13.59 -3.88
N TYR A 130 -11.97 -14.05 -3.30
CA TYR A 130 -12.25 -13.86 -1.88
C TYR A 130 -12.06 -15.19 -1.16
N THR A 131 -11.32 -15.13 -0.04
CA THR A 131 -11.13 -16.27 0.85
C THR A 131 -11.42 -15.83 2.26
N HIS A 132 -12.26 -16.60 2.97
CA HIS A 132 -12.54 -16.35 4.37
C HIS A 132 -11.78 -17.37 5.22
N ASN A 133 -11.09 -16.87 6.25
CA ASN A 133 -10.47 -17.71 7.26
C ASN A 133 -11.42 -17.86 8.44
N PHE A 134 -11.70 -19.08 8.76
CA PHE A 134 -12.54 -19.40 9.92
C PHE A 134 -11.70 -19.94 11.05
#